data_eece3617ca4f61149e8babf865028443
#
_entry.id   eece3617ca4f61149e8babf865028443
#
_cell.length_a   1.000
_cell.length_b   1.000
_cell.length_c   1.000
_cell.angle_alpha   90.00
_cell.angle_beta   90.00
_cell.angle_gamma   90.00
#
_symmetry.space_group_name_H-M   'P 1'
#
loop_
_entity.id
_entity.type
_entity.pdbx_description
1 polymer ?
#
loop_
_entity_poly.entity_id
_entity_poly.type
_entity_poly.pdbx_seq_one_letter_code
_entity_poly.pdbx_strand_id
1 'polypeptide(L)'
;MASKVNIEQSIADTIIERPHGFKVDGRQFYLYPVTLGKTYLLGRLVENLDIRQEIMSFNPYLEALRMAETKKEEALRIIAYHTARNKEEVFDNTLIDERIEYFTEKLDNEDIAQLIITLFTEVSVDDYIKHFKIDKDKEAMHKVMRCKKDDRNTYTFGGKSIYGSMIDFLAQRYGWTMDYIIWGISYKNLQMLLADMTTSIHLTDEERKKCRVSNDRNFISGDDMGNIDKIKQMFGG
;
A
#
# COMPACT_ATOMS: atom_id res chain seq x y z
N MET A 1 -7.67 -10.73 24.08
CA MET A 1 -7.23 -9.31 24.12
C MET A 1 -6.50 -9.07 22.81
N ALA A 2 -7.10 -8.34 21.86
CA ALA A 2 -6.39 -7.94 20.64
C ALA A 2 -5.24 -7.02 21.07
N SER A 3 -3.99 -7.42 20.80
CA SER A 3 -2.83 -6.55 21.01
C SER A 3 -3.05 -5.30 20.16
N LYS A 4 -2.97 -4.11 20.78
CA LYS A 4 -2.88 -2.86 20.00
C LYS A 4 -1.75 -3.06 19.00
N VAL A 5 -2.08 -3.18 17.72
CA VAL A 5 -1.08 -3.20 16.66
C VAL A 5 -0.27 -1.91 16.81
N ASN A 6 1.03 -2.06 17.04
CA ASN A 6 1.90 -0.89 17.10
C ASN A 6 2.03 -0.38 15.67
N ILE A 7 1.31 0.69 15.35
CA ILE A 7 1.28 1.27 14.01
C ILE A 7 2.68 1.66 13.51
N GLU A 8 3.57 2.09 14.40
CA GLU A 8 4.96 2.43 14.07
C GLU A 8 5.74 1.19 13.61
N GLN A 9 5.57 0.07 14.30
CA GLN A 9 6.17 -1.20 13.89
C GLN A 9 5.62 -1.68 12.55
N SER A 10 4.31 -1.55 12.33
CA SER A 10 3.67 -1.89 11.06
C SER A 10 4.17 -1.01 9.91
N ILE A 11 4.40 0.28 10.16
CA ILE A 11 4.98 1.21 9.18
C ILE A 11 6.41 0.77 8.83
N ALA A 12 7.25 0.47 9.86
CA ALA A 12 8.61 0.01 9.65
C ALA A 12 8.65 -1.28 8.81
N ASP A 13 7.79 -2.26 9.13
CA ASP A 13 7.69 -3.53 8.40
C ASP A 13 7.22 -3.31 6.95
N THR A 14 6.34 -2.34 6.72
CA THR A 14 5.89 -1.96 5.37
C THR A 14 7.02 -1.31 4.57
N ILE A 15 7.76 -0.37 5.16
CA ILE A 15 8.87 0.33 4.48
C ILE A 15 9.96 -0.65 4.03
N ILE A 16 10.33 -1.61 4.90
CA ILE A 16 11.36 -2.61 4.57
C ILE A 16 10.80 -3.81 3.80
N GLU A 17 9.50 -3.80 3.49
CA GLU A 17 8.82 -4.88 2.75
C GLU A 17 9.03 -6.25 3.40
N ARG A 18 8.91 -6.31 4.74
CA ARG A 18 9.14 -7.53 5.51
C ARG A 18 8.15 -8.61 5.11
N PRO A 19 8.62 -9.77 4.63
CA PRO A 19 7.74 -10.89 4.33
C PRO A 19 7.26 -11.57 5.62
N HIS A 20 6.02 -12.06 5.61
CA HIS A 20 5.46 -12.83 6.72
C HIS A 20 5.81 -14.32 6.57
N GLY A 21 6.60 -14.85 7.52
CA GLY A 21 7.03 -16.25 7.50
C GLY A 21 6.00 -17.18 8.13
N PHE A 22 5.76 -18.34 7.51
CA PHE A 22 4.94 -19.43 8.07
C PHE A 22 5.54 -20.80 7.74
N LYS A 23 5.13 -21.83 8.44
CA LYS A 23 5.63 -23.20 8.23
C LYS A 23 4.48 -24.13 7.88
N VAL A 24 4.74 -25.04 6.93
CA VAL A 24 3.83 -26.12 6.56
C VAL A 24 4.62 -27.41 6.60
N ASP A 25 4.23 -28.35 7.43
CA ASP A 25 4.89 -29.65 7.59
C ASP A 25 6.44 -29.54 7.74
N GLY A 26 6.88 -28.57 8.57
CA GLY A 26 8.30 -28.28 8.83
C GLY A 26 9.02 -27.47 7.76
N ARG A 27 8.44 -27.28 6.57
CA ARG A 27 8.98 -26.48 5.48
C ARG A 27 8.64 -25.00 5.67
N GLN A 28 9.63 -24.10 5.51
CA GLN A 28 9.45 -22.66 5.67
C GLN A 28 8.97 -22.02 4.37
N PHE A 29 7.93 -21.19 4.47
CA PHE A 29 7.38 -20.33 3.40
C PHE A 29 7.30 -18.89 3.86
N TYR A 30 7.15 -17.97 2.89
CA TYR A 30 7.01 -16.55 3.16
C TYR A 30 5.89 -15.96 2.29
N LEU A 31 4.99 -15.18 2.89
CA LEU A 31 4.07 -14.31 2.16
C LEU A 31 4.80 -13.00 1.89
N TYR A 32 5.04 -12.70 0.63
CA TYR A 32 5.70 -11.46 0.23
C TYR A 32 4.68 -10.34 0.04
N PRO A 33 5.04 -9.07 0.35
CA PRO A 33 4.18 -7.93 0.10
C PRO A 33 3.68 -7.88 -1.34
N VAL A 34 2.45 -7.42 -1.51
CA VAL A 34 1.78 -7.38 -2.81
C VAL A 34 2.36 -6.25 -3.65
N THR A 35 2.83 -6.55 -4.84
CA THR A 35 3.21 -5.56 -5.84
C THR A 35 2.00 -5.16 -6.70
N LEU A 36 2.10 -4.05 -7.43
CA LEU A 36 1.04 -3.62 -8.35
C LEU A 36 0.69 -4.72 -9.37
N GLY A 37 1.71 -5.41 -9.91
CA GLY A 37 1.50 -6.52 -10.85
C GLY A 37 0.72 -7.68 -10.25
N LYS A 38 1.04 -8.08 -9.02
CA LYS A 38 0.27 -9.11 -8.31
C LYS A 38 -1.17 -8.66 -8.04
N THR A 39 -1.39 -7.40 -7.66
CA THR A 39 -2.74 -6.86 -7.44
C THR A 39 -3.62 -7.04 -8.68
N TYR A 40 -3.11 -6.72 -9.86
CA TYR A 40 -3.87 -6.94 -11.11
C TYR A 40 -4.04 -8.41 -11.46
N LEU A 41 -2.98 -9.21 -11.28
CA LEU A 41 -3.03 -10.65 -11.57
C LEU A 41 -4.07 -11.37 -10.70
N LEU A 42 -4.11 -11.04 -9.42
CA LEU A 42 -4.96 -11.72 -8.44
C LEU A 42 -6.37 -11.12 -8.35
N GLY A 43 -6.64 -9.97 -8.98
CA GLY A 43 -7.91 -9.25 -8.85
C GLY A 43 -9.13 -10.14 -9.05
N ARG A 44 -9.15 -10.95 -10.12
CA ARG A 44 -10.26 -11.88 -10.39
C ARG A 44 -10.38 -13.00 -9.36
N LEU A 45 -9.26 -13.50 -8.85
CA LEU A 45 -9.28 -14.54 -7.81
C LEU A 45 -9.82 -13.98 -6.50
N VAL A 46 -9.45 -12.74 -6.16
CA VAL A 46 -9.98 -12.04 -4.98
C VAL A 46 -11.47 -11.76 -5.13
N GLU A 47 -11.94 -11.34 -6.31
CA GLU A 47 -13.37 -11.19 -6.60
C GLU A 47 -14.13 -12.52 -6.42
N ASN A 48 -13.56 -13.64 -6.88
CA ASN A 48 -14.17 -14.97 -6.76
C ASN A 48 -14.25 -15.49 -5.33
N LEU A 49 -13.47 -14.96 -4.38
CA LEU A 49 -13.60 -15.28 -2.95
C LEU A 49 -14.94 -14.82 -2.38
N ASP A 50 -15.63 -13.88 -3.04
CA ASP A 50 -16.90 -13.32 -2.59
C ASP A 50 -16.83 -12.84 -1.13
N ILE A 51 -15.87 -11.96 -0.86
CA ILE A 51 -15.57 -11.47 0.50
C ILE A 51 -16.74 -10.65 1.02
N ARG A 52 -17.34 -11.08 2.12
CA ARG A 52 -18.41 -10.37 2.81
C ARG A 52 -17.81 -9.34 3.76
N GLN A 53 -17.69 -8.11 3.28
CA GLN A 53 -17.02 -7.01 4.00
C GLN A 53 -17.61 -6.76 5.39
N GLU A 54 -18.93 -6.90 5.55
CA GLU A 54 -19.60 -6.75 6.84
C GLU A 54 -19.12 -7.79 7.85
N ILE A 55 -19.01 -9.07 7.42
CA ILE A 55 -18.53 -10.16 8.28
C ILE A 55 -17.03 -10.00 8.52
N MET A 56 -16.25 -9.68 7.49
CA MET A 56 -14.80 -9.47 7.60
C MET A 56 -14.47 -8.35 8.60
N SER A 57 -15.25 -7.27 8.63
CA SER A 57 -15.05 -6.15 9.56
C SER A 57 -15.44 -6.51 11.00
N PHE A 58 -16.45 -7.36 11.20
CA PHE A 58 -16.94 -7.74 12.52
C PHE A 58 -16.18 -8.94 13.11
N ASN A 59 -15.97 -9.98 12.31
CA ASN A 59 -15.26 -11.20 12.69
C ASN A 59 -14.46 -11.76 11.50
N PRO A 60 -13.22 -11.27 11.29
CA PRO A 60 -12.36 -11.70 10.18
C PRO A 60 -12.15 -13.23 10.13
N TYR A 61 -12.05 -13.88 11.30
CA TYR A 61 -11.83 -15.33 11.37
C TYR A 61 -13.00 -16.12 10.81
N LEU A 62 -14.22 -15.73 11.13
CA LEU A 62 -15.42 -16.40 10.61
C LEU A 62 -15.52 -16.31 9.09
N GLU A 63 -15.22 -15.13 8.52
CA GLU A 63 -15.24 -14.96 7.08
C GLU A 63 -14.10 -15.69 6.40
N ALA A 64 -12.91 -15.69 6.99
CA ALA A 64 -11.77 -16.43 6.47
C ALA A 64 -12.02 -17.96 6.48
N LEU A 65 -12.64 -18.47 7.54
CA LEU A 65 -13.00 -19.89 7.62
C LEU A 65 -14.06 -20.25 6.57
N ARG A 66 -15.07 -19.39 6.36
CA ARG A 66 -16.04 -19.58 5.27
C ARG A 66 -15.35 -19.66 3.91
N MET A 67 -14.40 -18.76 3.64
CA MET A 67 -13.65 -18.78 2.38
C MET A 67 -12.80 -20.04 2.25
N ALA A 68 -12.13 -20.48 3.32
CA ALA A 68 -11.36 -21.72 3.33
C ALA A 68 -12.22 -22.96 3.05
N GLU A 69 -13.49 -22.97 3.50
CA GLU A 69 -14.42 -24.06 3.27
C GLU A 69 -15.07 -24.02 1.89
N THR A 70 -15.53 -22.84 1.46
CA THR A 70 -16.38 -22.70 0.25
C THR A 70 -15.63 -22.29 -1.00
N LYS A 71 -14.42 -21.75 -0.86
CA LYS A 71 -13.57 -21.18 -1.92
C LYS A 71 -12.10 -21.62 -1.76
N LYS A 72 -11.92 -22.89 -1.35
CA LYS A 72 -10.60 -23.44 -1.00
C LYS A 72 -9.60 -23.31 -2.15
N GLU A 73 -10.01 -23.61 -3.38
CA GLU A 73 -9.12 -23.55 -4.54
C GLU A 73 -8.61 -22.13 -4.81
N GLU A 74 -9.51 -21.14 -4.83
CA GLU A 74 -9.15 -19.75 -5.04
C GLU A 74 -8.27 -19.23 -3.91
N ALA A 75 -8.59 -19.59 -2.66
CA ALA A 75 -7.82 -19.20 -1.48
C ALA A 75 -6.38 -19.75 -1.54
N LEU A 76 -6.22 -21.04 -1.83
CA LEU A 76 -4.91 -21.68 -1.97
C LEU A 76 -4.11 -21.11 -3.12
N ARG A 77 -4.74 -20.80 -4.25
CA ARG A 77 -4.09 -20.15 -5.39
C ARG A 77 -3.58 -18.76 -5.02
N ILE A 78 -4.39 -17.97 -4.33
CA ILE A 78 -3.97 -16.65 -3.83
C ILE A 78 -2.76 -16.79 -2.88
N ILE A 79 -2.82 -17.71 -1.92
CA ILE A 79 -1.71 -17.97 -0.98
C ILE A 79 -0.43 -18.37 -1.75
N ALA A 80 -0.54 -19.29 -2.73
CA ALA A 80 0.59 -19.74 -3.53
C ALA A 80 1.26 -18.56 -4.28
N TYR A 81 0.48 -17.70 -4.93
CA TYR A 81 1.01 -16.49 -5.59
C TYR A 81 1.65 -15.50 -4.61
N HIS A 82 1.13 -15.39 -3.39
CA HIS A 82 1.75 -14.54 -2.36
C HIS A 82 3.09 -15.11 -1.88
N THR A 83 3.33 -16.41 -2.03
CA THR A 83 4.64 -17.00 -1.73
C THR A 83 5.67 -16.81 -2.85
N ALA A 84 5.27 -16.39 -4.04
CA ALA A 84 6.19 -16.05 -5.12
C ALA A 84 6.89 -14.71 -4.83
N ARG A 85 8.23 -14.72 -4.88
CA ARG A 85 9.06 -13.58 -4.46
C ARG A 85 9.11 -12.47 -5.51
N ASN A 86 9.22 -12.83 -6.77
CA ASN A 86 9.47 -11.92 -7.89
C ASN A 86 8.61 -12.28 -9.10
N LYS A 87 8.74 -11.51 -10.17
CA LYS A 87 8.01 -11.67 -11.42
C LYS A 87 8.22 -13.04 -12.06
N GLU A 88 9.46 -13.53 -12.05
CA GLU A 88 9.84 -14.80 -12.64
C GLU A 88 9.12 -15.96 -11.96
N GLU A 89 9.11 -15.99 -10.62
CA GLU A 89 8.38 -17.00 -9.85
C GLU A 89 6.84 -16.86 -10.03
N VAL A 90 6.33 -15.64 -10.16
CA VAL A 90 4.88 -15.40 -10.38
C VAL A 90 4.42 -16.02 -11.71
N PHE A 91 5.26 -16.01 -12.75
CA PHE A 91 4.94 -16.57 -14.06
C PHE A 91 5.45 -17.99 -14.26
N ASP A 92 6.08 -18.59 -13.25
CA ASP A 92 6.43 -20.01 -13.26
C ASP A 92 5.22 -20.86 -12.82
N ASN A 93 4.43 -21.25 -13.81
CA ASN A 93 3.22 -22.06 -13.55
C ASN A 93 3.55 -23.37 -12.83
N THR A 94 4.68 -24.01 -13.14
CA THR A 94 5.08 -25.27 -12.50
C THR A 94 5.29 -25.05 -11.00
N LEU A 95 6.02 -24.01 -10.63
CA LEU A 95 6.27 -23.66 -9.24
C LEU A 95 4.95 -23.33 -8.49
N ILE A 96 4.06 -22.57 -9.13
CA ILE A 96 2.77 -22.21 -8.52
C ILE A 96 1.89 -23.44 -8.34
N ASP A 97 1.77 -24.29 -9.34
CA ASP A 97 0.95 -25.51 -9.28
C ASP A 97 1.49 -26.50 -8.23
N GLU A 98 2.81 -26.72 -8.15
CA GLU A 98 3.44 -27.52 -7.10
C GLU A 98 3.13 -26.98 -5.69
N ARG A 99 3.13 -25.65 -5.50
CA ARG A 99 2.77 -25.03 -4.23
C ARG A 99 1.29 -25.22 -3.89
N ILE A 100 0.40 -25.08 -4.88
CA ILE A 100 -1.04 -25.31 -4.70
C ILE A 100 -1.30 -26.76 -4.29
N GLU A 101 -0.71 -27.73 -4.99
CA GLU A 101 -0.85 -29.15 -4.65
C GLU A 101 -0.35 -29.44 -3.24
N TYR A 102 0.83 -28.95 -2.90
CA TYR A 102 1.42 -29.12 -1.56
C TYR A 102 0.55 -28.50 -0.45
N PHE A 103 0.03 -27.29 -0.65
CA PHE A 103 -0.85 -26.66 0.33
C PHE A 103 -2.21 -27.33 0.41
N THR A 104 -2.74 -27.85 -0.70
CA THR A 104 -4.01 -28.62 -0.72
C THR A 104 -3.92 -29.86 0.15
N GLU A 105 -2.77 -30.54 0.09
CA GLU A 105 -2.51 -31.77 0.83
C GLU A 105 -2.23 -31.54 2.32
N LYS A 106 -1.53 -30.44 2.66
CA LYS A 106 -0.94 -30.23 3.99
C LYS A 106 -1.67 -29.22 4.87
N LEU A 107 -2.46 -28.31 4.30
CA LEU A 107 -3.18 -27.30 5.08
C LEU A 107 -4.64 -27.71 5.30
N ASP A 108 -5.08 -27.60 6.53
CA ASP A 108 -6.50 -27.68 6.85
C ASP A 108 -7.21 -26.33 6.67
N ASN A 109 -8.52 -26.29 6.89
CA ASN A 109 -9.29 -25.07 6.70
C ASN A 109 -8.93 -23.97 7.72
N GLU A 110 -8.50 -24.35 8.92
CA GLU A 110 -8.08 -23.40 9.96
C GLU A 110 -6.75 -22.75 9.59
N ASP A 111 -5.79 -23.51 9.08
CA ASP A 111 -4.50 -23.01 8.58
C ASP A 111 -4.72 -22.04 7.42
N ILE A 112 -5.58 -22.41 6.45
CA ILE A 112 -5.92 -21.57 5.31
C ILE A 112 -6.59 -20.27 5.80
N ALA A 113 -7.54 -20.34 6.72
CA ALA A 113 -8.21 -19.19 7.28
C ALA A 113 -7.21 -18.23 7.98
N GLN A 114 -6.25 -18.78 8.72
CA GLN A 114 -5.22 -17.97 9.37
C GLN A 114 -4.33 -17.22 8.36
N LEU A 115 -3.95 -17.87 7.26
CA LEU A 115 -3.20 -17.23 6.18
C LEU A 115 -4.03 -16.16 5.45
N ILE A 116 -5.31 -16.40 5.21
CA ILE A 116 -6.25 -15.42 4.65
C ILE A 116 -6.33 -14.19 5.55
N ILE A 117 -6.50 -14.37 6.87
CA ILE A 117 -6.51 -13.26 7.82
C ILE A 117 -5.22 -12.45 7.70
N THR A 118 -4.08 -13.11 7.68
CA THR A 118 -2.78 -12.44 7.54
C THR A 118 -2.71 -11.59 6.29
N LEU A 119 -3.26 -12.05 5.16
CA LEU A 119 -3.25 -11.33 3.88
C LEU A 119 -4.23 -10.15 3.84
N PHE A 120 -5.41 -10.27 4.47
CA PHE A 120 -6.50 -9.31 4.31
C PHE A 120 -6.73 -8.37 5.51
N THR A 121 -6.08 -8.62 6.66
CA THR A 121 -6.24 -7.78 7.87
C THR A 121 -5.01 -6.94 8.22
N GLU A 122 -4.11 -6.76 7.28
CA GLU A 122 -2.98 -5.84 7.47
C GLU A 122 -3.47 -4.39 7.65
N VAL A 123 -2.69 -3.61 8.40
CA VAL A 123 -2.92 -2.17 8.57
C VAL A 123 -3.04 -1.49 7.20
N SER A 124 -4.12 -0.75 7.00
CA SER A 124 -4.43 -0.13 5.72
C SER A 124 -3.57 1.12 5.46
N VAL A 125 -3.45 1.51 4.20
CA VAL A 125 -2.82 2.79 3.83
C VAL A 125 -3.59 3.98 4.42
N ASP A 126 -4.91 3.87 4.58
CA ASP A 126 -5.73 4.92 5.21
C ASP A 126 -5.39 5.13 6.68
N ASP A 127 -5.02 4.07 7.41
CA ASP A 127 -4.57 4.18 8.79
C ASP A 127 -3.23 4.91 8.87
N TYR A 128 -2.32 4.68 7.92
CA TYR A 128 -1.06 5.42 7.82
C TYR A 128 -1.30 6.90 7.47
N ILE A 129 -2.18 7.18 6.51
CA ILE A 129 -2.55 8.54 6.12
C ILE A 129 -3.09 9.33 7.33
N LYS A 130 -3.94 8.71 8.14
CA LYS A 130 -4.47 9.31 9.39
C LYS A 130 -3.40 9.48 10.45
N HIS A 131 -2.52 8.49 10.63
CA HIS A 131 -1.43 8.54 11.60
C HIS A 131 -0.48 9.70 11.32
N PHE A 132 -0.05 9.88 10.08
CA PHE A 132 0.82 10.98 9.64
C PHE A 132 0.07 12.30 9.39
N LYS A 133 -1.25 12.34 9.54
CA LYS A 133 -2.11 13.52 9.29
C LYS A 133 -2.03 14.05 7.85
N ILE A 134 -1.72 13.19 6.89
CA ILE A 134 -1.63 13.51 5.46
C ILE A 134 -3.00 13.99 4.92
N ASP A 135 -4.10 13.47 5.45
CA ASP A 135 -5.46 13.90 5.17
C ASP A 135 -5.67 15.41 5.44
N LYS A 136 -5.17 15.90 6.59
CA LYS A 136 -5.25 17.32 6.96
C LYS A 136 -4.43 18.21 6.02
N ASP A 137 -3.27 17.72 5.60
CA ASP A 137 -2.44 18.44 4.64
C ASP A 137 -3.07 18.51 3.26
N LYS A 138 -3.74 17.43 2.82
CA LYS A 138 -4.53 17.44 1.58
C LYS A 138 -5.70 18.42 1.64
N GLU A 139 -6.44 18.45 2.76
CA GLU A 139 -7.51 19.43 2.96
C GLU A 139 -6.99 20.89 2.90
N ALA A 140 -5.85 21.15 3.55
CA ALA A 140 -5.22 22.46 3.50
C ALA A 140 -4.76 22.81 2.07
N MET A 141 -4.17 21.86 1.35
CA MET A 141 -3.78 22.02 -0.05
C MET A 141 -4.98 22.36 -0.95
N HIS A 142 -6.11 21.64 -0.78
CA HIS A 142 -7.34 21.94 -1.53
C HIS A 142 -7.90 23.35 -1.26
N LYS A 143 -7.83 23.83 0.01
CA LYS A 143 -8.20 25.21 0.34
C LYS A 143 -7.31 26.22 -0.38
N VAL A 144 -6.00 25.97 -0.41
CA VAL A 144 -5.02 26.83 -1.11
C VAL A 144 -5.29 26.83 -2.60
N MET A 145 -5.52 25.66 -3.21
CA MET A 145 -5.81 25.56 -4.65
C MET A 145 -7.07 26.31 -5.06
N ARG A 146 -8.13 26.33 -4.22
CA ARG A 146 -9.35 27.10 -4.50
C ARG A 146 -9.13 28.61 -4.49
N CYS A 147 -8.11 29.11 -3.85
CA CYS A 147 -7.78 30.53 -3.80
C CYS A 147 -6.99 30.98 -5.02
N LYS A 148 -6.34 30.04 -5.71
CA LYS A 148 -5.58 30.31 -6.91
C LYS A 148 -6.51 30.79 -8.03
N LYS A 149 -6.13 31.84 -8.75
CA LYS A 149 -6.86 32.30 -9.93
C LYS A 149 -6.80 31.19 -10.98
N ASP A 150 -7.95 30.92 -11.58
CA ASP A 150 -8.05 29.94 -12.65
C ASP A 150 -7.18 30.40 -13.84
N ASP A 151 -6.15 29.64 -14.15
CA ASP A 151 -5.30 29.91 -15.31
C ASP A 151 -6.00 29.33 -16.56
N ARG A 152 -6.89 30.15 -17.14
CA ARG A 152 -7.70 29.78 -18.30
C ARG A 152 -6.91 29.46 -19.55
N ASN A 153 -5.60 29.68 -19.52
CA ASN A 153 -4.71 29.42 -20.65
C ASN A 153 -4.05 28.04 -20.59
N THR A 154 -4.27 27.28 -19.52
CA THR A 154 -3.70 25.92 -19.35
C THR A 154 -4.74 24.87 -19.62
N TYR A 155 -4.51 24.05 -20.63
CA TYR A 155 -5.31 22.87 -20.96
C TYR A 155 -4.52 21.61 -20.59
N THR A 156 -5.13 20.75 -19.77
CA THR A 156 -4.50 19.49 -19.35
C THR A 156 -5.19 18.31 -20.05
N PHE A 157 -4.40 17.46 -20.68
CA PHE A 157 -4.84 16.26 -21.37
C PHE A 157 -4.16 15.02 -20.75
N GLY A 158 -4.86 13.89 -20.75
CA GLY A 158 -4.33 12.62 -20.20
C GLY A 158 -4.73 12.37 -18.75
N GLY A 159 -4.03 11.46 -18.07
CA GLY A 159 -4.27 11.12 -16.67
C GLY A 159 -5.59 10.38 -16.38
N LYS A 160 -6.18 9.72 -17.38
CA LYS A 160 -7.49 9.04 -17.27
C LYS A 160 -7.39 7.58 -16.80
N SER A 161 -6.20 7.05 -16.70
CA SER A 161 -5.96 5.67 -16.27
C SER A 161 -4.86 5.61 -15.22
N ILE A 162 -4.88 4.55 -14.42
CA ILE A 162 -3.83 4.33 -13.43
C ILE A 162 -2.45 4.20 -14.08
N TYR A 163 -2.36 3.63 -15.29
CA TYR A 163 -1.11 3.53 -16.04
C TYR A 163 -0.61 4.88 -16.51
N GLY A 164 -1.51 5.70 -17.05
CA GLY A 164 -1.16 7.04 -17.53
C GLY A 164 -0.87 8.05 -16.44
N SER A 165 -1.41 7.87 -15.24
CA SER A 165 -1.22 8.83 -14.14
C SER A 165 -0.20 8.37 -13.11
N MET A 166 -0.35 7.17 -12.58
CA MET A 166 0.50 6.70 -11.48
C MET A 166 1.87 6.23 -11.99
N ILE A 167 1.90 5.38 -13.00
CA ILE A 167 3.17 4.79 -13.50
C ILE A 167 4.02 5.87 -14.15
N ASP A 168 3.42 6.71 -15.02
CA ASP A 168 4.11 7.81 -15.67
C ASP A 168 4.68 8.80 -14.65
N PHE A 169 3.87 9.19 -13.67
CA PHE A 169 4.30 10.08 -12.59
C PHE A 169 5.48 9.52 -11.79
N LEU A 170 5.41 8.25 -11.37
CA LEU A 170 6.49 7.61 -10.60
C LEU A 170 7.77 7.44 -11.43
N ALA A 171 7.62 7.08 -12.72
CA ALA A 171 8.75 6.98 -13.63
C ALA A 171 9.44 8.32 -13.82
N GLN A 172 8.70 9.40 -14.03
CA GLN A 172 9.26 10.75 -14.19
C GLN A 172 9.90 11.27 -12.90
N ARG A 173 9.23 11.08 -11.75
CA ARG A 173 9.69 11.64 -10.48
C ARG A 173 10.91 10.94 -9.90
N TYR A 174 10.94 9.61 -9.96
CA TYR A 174 11.99 8.81 -9.32
C TYR A 174 12.96 8.17 -10.31
N GLY A 175 12.74 8.32 -11.62
CA GLY A 175 13.56 7.67 -12.63
C GLY A 175 13.42 6.13 -12.64
N TRP A 176 12.34 5.60 -12.07
CA TRP A 176 12.13 4.17 -12.00
C TRP A 176 11.62 3.60 -13.32
N THR A 177 12.06 2.39 -13.63
CA THR A 177 11.54 1.67 -14.78
C THR A 177 10.10 1.19 -14.52
N MET A 178 9.31 1.04 -15.59
CA MET A 178 7.97 0.48 -15.49
C MET A 178 7.97 -0.91 -14.83
N ASP A 179 8.96 -1.75 -15.13
CA ASP A 179 9.09 -3.08 -14.54
C ASP A 179 9.30 -3.01 -13.03
N TYR A 180 10.15 -2.10 -12.54
CA TYR A 180 10.35 -1.89 -11.10
C TYR A 180 9.09 -1.37 -10.40
N ILE A 181 8.36 -0.43 -11.01
CA ILE A 181 7.10 0.09 -10.46
C ILE A 181 6.05 -1.02 -10.34
N ILE A 182 5.98 -1.91 -11.32
CA ILE A 182 4.97 -2.98 -11.35
C ILE A 182 5.34 -4.16 -10.46
N TRP A 183 6.62 -4.55 -10.42
CA TRP A 183 7.05 -5.81 -9.81
C TRP A 183 8.10 -5.67 -8.70
N GLY A 184 8.82 -4.54 -8.63
CA GLY A 184 9.98 -4.37 -7.76
C GLY A 184 9.68 -3.72 -6.41
N ILE A 185 8.54 -3.05 -6.26
CA ILE A 185 8.14 -2.36 -5.03
C ILE A 185 6.72 -2.73 -4.65
N SER A 186 6.43 -2.82 -3.35
CA SER A 186 5.08 -3.14 -2.87
C SER A 186 4.08 -2.04 -3.25
N TYR A 187 2.85 -2.47 -3.55
CA TYR A 187 1.76 -1.54 -3.89
C TYR A 187 1.44 -0.60 -2.74
N LYS A 188 1.56 -1.07 -1.49
CA LYS A 188 1.37 -0.26 -0.29
C LYS A 188 2.40 0.88 -0.21
N ASN A 189 3.69 0.59 -0.47
CA ASN A 189 4.72 1.63 -0.54
C ASN A 189 4.46 2.64 -1.68
N LEU A 190 4.02 2.17 -2.86
CA LEU A 190 3.62 3.07 -3.94
C LEU A 190 2.49 4.00 -3.53
N GLN A 191 1.46 3.48 -2.88
CA GLN A 191 0.34 4.28 -2.38
C GLN A 191 0.77 5.30 -1.34
N MET A 192 1.68 4.94 -0.42
CA MET A 192 2.22 5.86 0.57
C MET A 192 3.05 6.97 -0.07
N LEU A 193 3.93 6.66 -1.02
CA LEU A 193 4.70 7.66 -1.75
C LEU A 193 3.81 8.66 -2.50
N LEU A 194 2.71 8.17 -3.09
CA LEU A 194 1.74 9.03 -3.76
C LEU A 194 0.90 9.85 -2.76
N ALA A 195 0.59 9.27 -1.61
CA ALA A 195 -0.21 9.94 -0.59
C ALA A 195 0.53 11.09 0.06
N ASP A 196 1.82 10.91 0.36
CA ASP A 196 2.68 11.88 1.06
C ASP A 196 3.60 12.66 0.09
N MET A 197 3.13 12.84 -1.11
CA MET A 197 3.87 13.58 -2.13
C MET A 197 3.97 15.06 -1.80
N THR A 198 5.21 15.56 -1.66
CA THR A 198 5.47 16.98 -1.46
C THR A 198 5.00 17.79 -2.68
N THR A 199 4.09 18.71 -2.46
CA THR A 199 3.55 19.62 -3.48
C THR A 199 3.71 21.07 -3.03
N SER A 200 4.33 21.90 -3.87
CA SER A 200 4.47 23.33 -3.64
C SER A 200 3.50 24.12 -4.51
N ILE A 201 2.71 24.98 -3.89
CA ILE A 201 1.76 25.86 -4.59
C ILE A 201 2.23 27.30 -4.40
N HIS A 202 2.64 27.95 -5.49
CA HIS A 202 2.96 29.36 -5.46
C HIS A 202 1.69 30.20 -5.53
N LEU A 203 1.54 31.13 -4.59
CA LEU A 203 0.46 32.11 -4.54
C LEU A 203 1.01 33.52 -4.72
N THR A 204 0.31 34.33 -5.49
CA THR A 204 0.55 35.79 -5.54
C THR A 204 0.11 36.43 -4.21
N ASP A 205 0.55 37.69 -3.95
CA ASP A 205 0.18 38.39 -2.72
C ASP A 205 -1.35 38.61 -2.61
N GLU A 206 -2.05 38.79 -3.72
CA GLU A 206 -3.50 38.93 -3.76
C GLU A 206 -4.20 37.62 -3.40
N GLU A 207 -3.74 36.50 -3.98
CA GLU A 207 -4.24 35.17 -3.69
C GLU A 207 -3.99 34.77 -2.24
N ARG A 208 -2.81 35.11 -1.71
CA ARG A 208 -2.43 34.87 -0.33
C ARG A 208 -3.34 35.60 0.65
N LYS A 209 -3.65 36.88 0.40
CA LYS A 209 -4.60 37.65 1.20
C LYS A 209 -6.01 37.04 1.18
N LYS A 210 -6.45 36.54 0.03
CA LYS A 210 -7.75 35.88 -0.14
C LYS A 210 -7.83 34.54 0.58
N CYS A 211 -6.73 33.79 0.57
CA CYS A 211 -6.69 32.41 1.07
C CYS A 211 -6.78 32.31 2.60
N ARG A 212 -6.35 33.33 3.34
CA ARG A 212 -6.31 33.35 4.82
C ARG A 212 -5.69 32.09 5.46
N VAL A 213 -4.81 31.40 4.75
CA VAL A 213 -4.09 30.23 5.29
C VAL A 213 -2.83 30.75 5.96
N SER A 214 -2.70 30.51 7.27
CA SER A 214 -1.46 30.80 7.98
C SER A 214 -0.35 29.87 7.49
N ASN A 215 0.86 30.41 7.38
CA ASN A 215 2.04 29.67 6.94
C ASN A 215 2.67 28.86 8.10
N ASP A 216 1.86 28.46 9.11
CA ASP A 216 2.31 27.69 10.27
C ASP A 216 2.66 26.22 9.92
N ARG A 217 3.26 26.02 8.76
CA ARG A 217 3.88 24.73 8.46
C ARG A 217 5.30 24.75 9.02
N ASN A 218 5.53 23.98 10.04
CA ASN A 218 6.86 23.55 10.46
C ASN A 218 7.46 22.60 9.42
N PHE A 219 7.56 23.06 8.16
CA PHE A 219 8.35 22.36 7.17
C PHE A 219 9.81 22.59 7.51
N ILE A 220 10.45 21.56 8.03
CA ILE A 220 11.88 21.57 8.32
C ILE A 220 12.56 21.14 7.03
N SER A 221 13.05 22.12 6.25
CA SER A 221 13.86 21.79 5.05
C SER A 221 15.15 21.12 5.49
N GLY A 222 15.41 19.93 4.97
CA GLY A 222 16.67 19.20 5.20
C GLY A 222 17.89 19.92 4.61
N ASP A 223 17.68 20.82 3.63
CA ASP A 223 18.73 21.57 2.94
C ASP A 223 19.08 22.88 3.67
N ASP A 224 18.31 23.25 4.69
CA ASP A 224 18.57 24.46 5.49
C ASP A 224 19.46 24.11 6.69
N MET A 225 20.69 24.59 6.67
CA MET A 225 21.68 24.41 7.72
C MET A 225 21.17 24.83 9.11
N GLY A 226 20.25 25.81 9.19
CA GLY A 226 19.63 26.26 10.45
C GLY A 226 18.69 25.21 11.08
N ASN A 227 18.31 24.18 10.35
CA ASN A 227 17.40 23.13 10.85
C ASN A 227 18.12 21.86 11.33
N ILE A 228 19.44 21.77 11.22
CA ILE A 228 20.21 20.56 11.55
C ILE A 228 19.94 20.10 12.99
N ASP A 229 19.86 21.01 13.96
CA ASP A 229 19.63 20.65 15.36
C ASP A 229 18.20 20.14 15.60
N LYS A 230 17.21 20.67 14.89
CA LYS A 230 15.82 20.18 14.94
C LYS A 230 15.72 18.80 14.30
N ILE A 231 16.42 18.58 13.20
CA ILE A 231 16.47 17.27 12.49
C ILE A 231 17.12 16.23 13.41
N LYS A 232 18.24 16.55 14.05
CA LYS A 232 18.88 15.66 15.02
C LYS A 232 17.96 15.28 16.18
N GLN A 233 17.21 16.24 16.74
CA GLN A 233 16.24 15.96 17.81
C GLN A 233 15.10 15.03 17.36
N MET A 234 14.66 15.10 16.10
CA MET A 234 13.63 14.22 15.55
C MET A 234 14.12 12.77 15.39
N PHE A 235 15.40 12.54 15.18
CA PHE A 235 16.00 11.22 14.99
C PHE A 235 16.71 10.66 16.23
N GLY A 236 16.51 11.28 17.41
CA GLY A 236 16.95 10.72 18.69
C GLY A 236 18.46 10.79 18.92
N GLY A 237 19.11 11.80 18.34
CA GLY A 237 20.52 12.11 18.60
C GLY A 237 20.71 12.87 19.91
#